data_fb6720b7a14e045a4fd776d3a52ba7e4
#
_entry.id   fb6720b7a14e045a4fd776d3a52ba7e4
#
_cell.length_a   1.000
_cell.length_b   1.000
_cell.length_c   1.000
_cell.angle_alpha   90.00
_cell.angle_beta   90.00
_cell.angle_gamma   90.00
#
_symmetry.space_group_name_H-M   'P 1'
#
loop_
_entity.id
_entity.type
_entity.pdbx_description
1 polymer ?
#
loop_
_entity_poly.entity_id
_entity_poly.type
_entity_poly.pdbx_seq_one_letter_code
_entity_poly.pdbx_strand_id
1 'polypeptide(L)'
;MIVLGAVLGVVGVLQKTVWAPPENITATTQTDESSAAAVIEPGVLNLYPGEAKVTVKGTGDITVAHASKPNVEAWLGEASYLDITGLKTQEELRTEKVAGEEDSVPNPAGADLWEDSTTEPEQVTFTWDEPAGDTSFLIGSSEKTDLQVSVTWQNDATNAWSTPLIVIGLILI
;
A
#
# COMPACT_ATOMS: atom_id res chain seq x y z
N MET A 1 -32.95 -25.77 -23.75
CA MET A 1 -31.65 -26.01 -23.13
C MET A 1 -30.58 -25.09 -23.76
N ILE A 2 -30.53 -24.99 -25.07
CA ILE A 2 -29.55 -24.15 -25.83
C ILE A 2 -29.49 -22.67 -25.34
N VAL A 3 -30.65 -22.06 -25.12
CA VAL A 3 -30.68 -20.64 -24.66
C VAL A 3 -30.08 -20.51 -23.25
N LEU A 4 -30.37 -21.44 -22.34
CA LEU A 4 -29.81 -21.43 -20.99
C LEU A 4 -28.29 -21.67 -21.01
N GLY A 5 -27.82 -22.59 -21.83
CA GLY A 5 -26.39 -22.86 -22.02
C GLY A 5 -25.66 -21.63 -22.57
N ALA A 6 -26.23 -20.96 -23.57
CA ALA A 6 -25.66 -19.74 -24.13
C ALA A 6 -25.57 -18.62 -23.09
N VAL A 7 -26.61 -18.40 -22.29
CA VAL A 7 -26.62 -17.38 -21.20
C VAL A 7 -25.55 -17.68 -20.15
N LEU A 8 -25.46 -18.92 -19.68
CA LEU A 8 -24.45 -19.32 -18.69
C LEU A 8 -23.01 -19.18 -19.23
N GLY A 9 -22.81 -19.57 -20.51
CA GLY A 9 -21.51 -19.39 -21.17
C GLY A 9 -21.12 -17.91 -21.29
N VAL A 10 -22.04 -17.05 -21.70
CA VAL A 10 -21.78 -15.59 -21.79
C VAL A 10 -21.49 -15.00 -20.41
N VAL A 11 -22.26 -15.33 -19.37
CA VAL A 11 -22.02 -14.87 -18.00
C VAL A 11 -20.65 -15.33 -17.51
N GLY A 12 -20.27 -16.57 -17.76
CA GLY A 12 -18.96 -17.10 -17.40
C GLY A 12 -17.81 -16.36 -18.08
N VAL A 13 -17.95 -16.01 -19.37
CA VAL A 13 -16.96 -15.21 -20.11
C VAL A 13 -16.91 -13.79 -19.56
N LEU A 14 -18.04 -13.14 -19.30
CA LEU A 14 -18.08 -11.80 -18.71
C LEU A 14 -17.40 -11.76 -17.34
N GLN A 15 -17.60 -12.78 -16.50
CA GLN A 15 -16.92 -12.87 -15.20
C GLN A 15 -15.39 -13.01 -15.34
N LYS A 16 -14.91 -13.58 -16.43
CA LYS A 16 -13.46 -13.75 -16.68
C LYS A 16 -12.82 -12.55 -17.37
N THR A 17 -13.61 -11.65 -17.94
CA THR A 17 -13.14 -10.51 -18.73
C THR A 17 -13.60 -9.19 -18.13
N VAL A 18 -14.87 -8.82 -18.34
CA VAL A 18 -15.42 -7.50 -17.97
C VAL A 18 -15.58 -7.35 -16.46
N TRP A 19 -15.94 -8.44 -15.76
CA TRP A 19 -16.14 -8.46 -14.31
C TRP A 19 -14.99 -9.17 -13.56
N ALA A 20 -13.85 -9.35 -14.21
CA ALA A 20 -12.65 -9.83 -13.53
C ALA A 20 -12.21 -8.81 -12.48
N PRO A 21 -11.85 -9.24 -11.26
CA PRO A 21 -11.24 -8.33 -10.29
C PRO A 21 -9.93 -7.77 -10.85
N PRO A 22 -9.55 -6.55 -10.46
CA PRO A 22 -8.28 -5.97 -10.90
C PRO A 22 -7.09 -6.82 -10.42
N GLU A 23 -6.07 -6.97 -11.26
CA GLU A 23 -4.86 -7.71 -10.92
C GLU A 23 -4.03 -7.03 -9.82
N ASN A 24 -4.19 -5.73 -9.67
CA ASN A 24 -3.51 -4.93 -8.65
C ASN A 24 -4.51 -4.01 -7.97
N ILE A 25 -4.32 -3.83 -6.66
CA ILE A 25 -5.02 -2.85 -5.85
C ILE A 25 -4.00 -1.79 -5.46
N THR A 26 -4.23 -0.54 -5.85
CA THR A 26 -3.36 0.58 -5.52
C THR A 26 -4.12 1.60 -4.70
N ALA A 27 -3.64 1.87 -3.49
CA ALA A 27 -4.14 2.93 -2.63
C ALA A 27 -3.07 4.00 -2.41
N THR A 28 -3.50 5.26 -2.35
CA THR A 28 -2.62 6.43 -2.22
C THR A 28 -3.07 7.30 -1.05
N THR A 29 -2.12 8.03 -0.46
CA THR A 29 -2.44 9.12 0.49
C THR A 29 -3.05 10.30 -0.25
N GLN A 30 -3.94 11.04 0.44
CA GLN A 30 -4.44 12.31 -0.10
C GLN A 30 -3.35 13.39 -0.03
N THR A 31 -3.35 14.29 -1.02
CA THR A 31 -2.30 15.33 -1.20
C THR A 31 -2.47 16.58 -0.32
N ASP A 32 -3.47 16.61 0.55
CA ASP A 32 -3.81 17.82 1.32
C ASP A 32 -3.06 17.97 2.65
N GLU A 33 -2.17 17.03 2.98
CA GLU A 33 -1.49 16.99 4.28
C GLU A 33 0.03 17.02 4.12
N SER A 34 0.59 18.24 4.06
CA SER A 34 2.05 18.39 4.04
C SER A 34 2.65 17.99 5.39
N SER A 35 3.60 17.07 5.35
CA SER A 35 4.37 16.62 6.50
C SER A 35 5.81 16.31 6.08
N ALA A 36 6.76 16.58 6.96
CA ALA A 36 8.15 16.19 6.76
C ALA A 36 8.40 14.70 7.02
N ALA A 37 7.45 14.03 7.65
CA ALA A 37 7.51 12.59 7.94
C ALA A 37 6.16 11.91 7.80
N ALA A 38 6.21 10.62 7.42
CA ALA A 38 5.06 9.73 7.47
C ALA A 38 5.49 8.38 8.05
N VAL A 39 4.55 7.68 8.67
CA VAL A 39 4.75 6.33 9.21
C VAL A 39 3.76 5.39 8.54
N ILE A 40 4.24 4.24 8.10
CA ILE A 40 3.38 3.13 7.71
C ILE A 40 3.33 2.17 8.90
N GLU A 41 2.16 2.01 9.47
CA GLU A 41 1.91 1.16 10.64
C GLU A 41 2.08 -0.34 10.32
N PRO A 42 2.40 -1.17 11.35
CA PRO A 42 2.53 -2.61 11.17
C PRO A 42 1.29 -3.23 10.54
N GLY A 43 1.52 -4.15 9.60
CA GLY A 43 0.44 -4.87 8.90
C GLY A 43 -0.23 -4.13 7.76
N VAL A 44 0.01 -2.83 7.57
CA VAL A 44 -0.56 -2.08 6.44
C VAL A 44 -0.12 -2.66 5.11
N LEU A 45 1.15 -3.02 4.98
CA LEU A 45 1.67 -3.64 3.74
C LEU A 45 1.18 -5.09 3.54
N ASN A 46 0.62 -5.70 4.59
CA ASN A 46 0.08 -7.07 4.55
C ASN A 46 -1.46 -7.13 4.46
N LEU A 47 -2.13 -6.02 4.10
CA LEU A 47 -3.60 -5.99 3.96
C LEU A 47 -4.12 -6.91 2.85
N TYR A 48 -3.30 -7.21 1.86
CA TYR A 48 -3.56 -8.21 0.84
C TYR A 48 -2.42 -9.23 0.84
N PRO A 49 -2.70 -10.51 0.46
CA PRO A 49 -1.67 -11.52 0.33
C PRO A 49 -0.64 -11.18 -0.75
N GLY A 50 0.60 -11.60 -0.55
CA GLY A 50 1.68 -11.40 -1.51
C GLY A 50 2.48 -10.13 -1.29
N GLU A 51 3.24 -9.74 -2.30
CA GLU A 51 4.15 -8.61 -2.28
C GLU A 51 3.39 -7.27 -2.34
N ALA A 52 3.78 -6.33 -1.49
CA ALA A 52 3.37 -4.95 -1.55
C ALA A 52 4.48 -4.08 -2.15
N LYS A 53 4.18 -3.37 -3.23
CA LYS A 53 5.08 -2.35 -3.81
C LYS A 53 4.71 -0.99 -3.27
N VAL A 54 5.66 -0.33 -2.61
CA VAL A 54 5.49 1.01 -2.05
C VAL A 54 6.25 2.01 -2.92
N THR A 55 5.62 3.11 -3.26
CA THR A 55 6.23 4.26 -3.92
C THR A 55 5.95 5.51 -3.11
N VAL A 56 7.01 6.18 -2.70
CA VAL A 56 6.95 7.46 -1.98
C VAL A 56 7.45 8.54 -2.91
N LYS A 57 6.72 9.65 -2.99
CA LYS A 57 7.11 10.85 -3.76
C LYS A 57 7.06 12.09 -2.87
N GLY A 58 7.95 13.03 -3.14
CA GLY A 58 8.01 14.32 -2.46
C GLY A 58 9.07 15.20 -3.07
N THR A 59 9.42 16.30 -2.41
CA THR A 59 10.54 17.19 -2.79
C THR A 59 11.76 16.90 -1.92
N GLY A 60 12.94 17.12 -2.47
CA GLY A 60 14.23 16.90 -1.80
C GLY A 60 14.58 15.42 -1.68
N ASP A 61 15.47 15.10 -0.75
CA ASP A 61 15.87 13.73 -0.49
C ASP A 61 14.82 13.05 0.40
N ILE A 62 14.35 11.89 -0.03
CA ILE A 62 13.41 11.06 0.69
C ILE A 62 14.15 9.85 1.24
N THR A 63 14.05 9.63 2.54
CA THR A 63 14.58 8.46 3.23
C THR A 63 13.43 7.59 3.70
N VAL A 64 13.49 6.31 3.36
CA VAL A 64 12.61 5.29 3.94
C VAL A 64 13.48 4.36 4.79
N ALA A 65 13.11 4.19 6.04
CA ALA A 65 13.78 3.31 6.98
C ALA A 65 12.74 2.43 7.68
N HIS A 66 13.10 1.20 8.05
CA HIS A 66 12.19 0.35 8.81
C HIS A 66 12.85 -0.23 10.06
N ALA A 67 12.03 -0.40 11.07
CA ALA A 67 12.37 -1.02 12.34
C ALA A 67 11.09 -1.49 13.06
N SER A 68 11.23 -2.07 14.24
CA SER A 68 10.07 -2.33 15.10
C SER A 68 9.35 -1.03 15.47
N LYS A 69 8.03 -1.09 15.62
CA LYS A 69 7.20 0.08 15.95
C LYS A 69 7.73 0.88 17.16
N PRO A 70 8.15 0.28 18.30
CA PRO A 70 8.69 1.06 19.41
C PRO A 70 9.96 1.86 19.06
N ASN A 71 10.78 1.35 18.13
CA ASN A 71 11.98 2.05 17.69
C ASN A 71 11.62 3.26 16.80
N VAL A 72 10.65 3.09 15.92
CA VAL A 72 10.12 4.19 15.08
C VAL A 72 9.51 5.27 15.96
N GLU A 73 8.68 4.91 16.94
CA GLU A 73 8.08 5.85 17.90
C GLU A 73 9.14 6.58 18.73
N ALA A 74 10.17 5.88 19.18
CA ALA A 74 11.27 6.49 19.93
C ALA A 74 12.07 7.49 19.06
N TRP A 75 12.23 7.22 17.76
CA TRP A 75 12.90 8.14 16.83
C TRP A 75 12.07 9.40 16.56
N LEU A 76 10.77 9.25 16.40
CA LEU A 76 9.83 10.35 16.17
C LEU A 76 9.76 11.31 17.37
N GLY A 77 9.84 10.78 18.59
CA GLY A 77 9.76 11.59 19.80
C GLY A 77 8.50 12.45 19.86
N GLU A 78 8.67 13.77 19.85
CA GLU A 78 7.59 14.76 19.87
C GLU A 78 7.34 15.41 18.50
N ALA A 79 7.78 14.80 17.40
CA ALA A 79 7.60 15.34 16.07
C ALA A 79 6.18 15.12 15.54
N SER A 80 5.74 16.04 14.69
CA SER A 80 4.50 15.89 13.92
C SER A 80 4.73 15.00 12.71
N TYR A 81 3.84 14.04 12.47
CA TYR A 81 3.94 13.15 11.31
C TYR A 81 2.56 12.72 10.79
N LEU A 82 2.55 12.14 9.59
CA LEU A 82 1.38 11.51 8.99
C LEU A 82 1.41 10.02 9.30
N ASP A 83 0.41 9.52 10.01
CA ASP A 83 0.28 8.11 10.35
C ASP A 83 -0.61 7.39 9.33
N ILE A 84 -0.10 6.35 8.68
CA ILE A 84 -0.80 5.52 7.69
C ILE A 84 -1.22 4.23 8.37
N THR A 85 -2.50 4.14 8.74
CA THR A 85 -3.05 3.08 9.60
C THR A 85 -3.78 1.97 8.84
N GLY A 86 -3.98 2.10 7.53
CA GLY A 86 -4.68 1.10 6.73
C GLY A 86 -5.30 1.66 5.46
N LEU A 87 -6.44 1.09 5.08
CA LEU A 87 -7.25 1.54 3.94
C LEU A 87 -8.49 2.30 4.42
N LYS A 88 -8.80 3.41 3.76
CA LYS A 88 -10.09 4.10 3.85
C LYS A 88 -11.03 3.61 2.75
N THR A 89 -10.50 3.42 1.55
CA THR A 89 -11.16 2.77 0.40
C THR A 89 -10.14 1.88 -0.32
N GLN A 90 -10.53 1.19 -1.39
CA GLN A 90 -9.58 0.40 -2.20
C GLN A 90 -8.53 1.27 -2.93
N GLU A 91 -8.79 2.57 -3.08
CA GLU A 91 -7.93 3.51 -3.80
C GLU A 91 -7.29 4.55 -2.87
N GLU A 92 -7.70 4.59 -1.59
CA GLU A 92 -7.28 5.60 -0.63
C GLU A 92 -6.75 4.95 0.66
N LEU A 93 -5.52 5.32 1.04
CA LEU A 93 -4.94 4.99 2.33
C LEU A 93 -5.64 5.80 3.44
N ARG A 94 -5.82 5.18 4.60
CA ARG A 94 -6.28 5.89 5.80
C ARG A 94 -5.08 6.56 6.44
N THR A 95 -5.16 7.87 6.56
CA THR A 95 -4.14 8.71 7.17
C THR A 95 -4.70 9.44 8.38
N GLU A 96 -3.88 9.60 9.40
CA GLU A 96 -4.17 10.41 10.57
C GLU A 96 -2.98 11.34 10.83
N LYS A 97 -3.22 12.63 11.02
CA LYS A 97 -2.16 13.57 11.37
C LYS A 97 -1.91 13.54 12.86
N VAL A 98 -0.75 13.06 13.25
CA VAL A 98 -0.28 13.13 14.62
C VAL A 98 0.38 14.50 14.81
N ALA A 99 -0.20 15.30 15.71
CA ALA A 99 0.36 16.59 16.08
C ALA A 99 1.45 16.40 17.13
N GLY A 100 2.59 17.01 16.92
CA GLY A 100 3.70 17.08 17.85
C GLY A 100 4.14 18.51 18.12
N GLU A 101 5.09 18.70 19.02
CA GLU A 101 5.69 19.99 19.32
C GLU A 101 6.74 20.42 18.28
N GLU A 102 7.31 19.43 17.55
CA GLU A 102 8.34 19.63 16.55
C GLU A 102 7.77 19.35 15.15
N ASP A 103 8.08 20.26 14.22
CA ASP A 103 7.65 20.19 12.81
C ASP A 103 8.66 19.43 11.91
N SER A 104 9.74 18.94 12.48
CA SER A 104 10.80 18.21 11.76
C SER A 104 11.18 16.93 12.48
N VAL A 105 11.52 15.91 11.71
CA VAL A 105 12.06 14.65 12.21
C VAL A 105 13.55 14.61 11.89
N PRO A 106 14.41 14.14 12.80
CA PRO A 106 15.81 13.90 12.47
C PRO A 106 15.92 12.99 11.25
N ASN A 107 16.89 13.27 10.36
CA ASN A 107 17.09 12.44 9.18
C ASN A 107 17.44 11.00 9.62
N PRO A 108 16.65 10.00 9.25
CA PRO A 108 16.89 8.61 9.65
C PRO A 108 18.10 7.97 8.96
N ALA A 109 18.62 8.58 7.88
CA ALA A 109 19.72 8.02 7.12
C ALA A 109 20.96 7.76 7.98
N GLY A 110 21.49 6.54 7.93
CA GLY A 110 22.75 6.16 8.56
C GLY A 110 22.71 5.96 10.07
N ALA A 111 21.54 5.91 10.70
CA ALA A 111 21.42 5.54 12.11
C ALA A 111 21.38 4.01 12.29
N ASP A 112 22.05 3.51 13.33
CA ASP A 112 22.14 2.06 13.62
C ASP A 112 20.84 1.46 14.18
N LEU A 113 19.79 2.29 14.32
CA LEU A 113 18.49 1.86 14.84
C LEU A 113 17.68 1.06 13.82
N TRP A 114 17.91 1.32 12.53
CA TRP A 114 17.14 0.77 11.43
C TRP A 114 17.65 -0.61 11.02
N GLU A 115 16.75 -1.50 10.67
CA GLU A 115 17.09 -2.80 10.06
C GLU A 115 17.57 -2.59 8.64
N ASP A 116 16.95 -1.64 7.92
CA ASP A 116 17.42 -1.15 6.62
C ASP A 116 16.93 0.28 6.36
N SER A 117 17.63 1.01 5.50
CA SER A 117 17.24 2.36 5.08
C SER A 117 17.73 2.69 3.67
N THR A 118 16.88 3.36 2.91
CA THR A 118 17.18 3.81 1.54
C THR A 118 16.87 5.30 1.42
N THR A 119 17.79 6.05 0.77
CA THR A 119 17.60 7.48 0.49
C THR A 119 17.75 7.72 -0.99
N GLU A 120 16.78 8.37 -1.61
CA GLU A 120 16.81 8.76 -3.03
C GLU A 120 16.16 10.15 -3.20
N PRO A 121 16.58 10.91 -4.23
CA PRO A 121 15.98 12.22 -4.51
C PRO A 121 14.57 12.05 -5.09
N GLU A 122 13.63 12.84 -4.59
CA GLU A 122 12.25 13.00 -5.08
C GLU A 122 11.36 11.76 -5.05
N GLN A 123 11.91 10.53 -5.20
CA GLN A 123 11.12 9.31 -5.18
C GLN A 123 11.90 8.10 -4.68
N VAL A 124 11.34 7.39 -3.71
CA VAL A 124 11.80 6.06 -3.29
C VAL A 124 10.77 5.01 -3.68
N THR A 125 11.23 3.86 -4.17
CA THR A 125 10.36 2.71 -4.45
C THR A 125 11.00 1.45 -3.86
N PHE A 126 10.23 0.69 -3.09
CA PHE A 126 10.65 -0.59 -2.53
C PHE A 126 9.51 -1.61 -2.57
N THR A 127 9.84 -2.86 -2.36
CA THR A 127 8.88 -3.97 -2.24
C THR A 127 8.98 -4.62 -0.87
N TRP A 128 7.86 -5.10 -0.36
CA TRP A 128 7.75 -5.78 0.93
C TRP A 128 6.95 -7.07 0.78
N ASP A 129 7.56 -8.19 1.14
CA ASP A 129 6.98 -9.54 1.08
C ASP A 129 7.12 -10.32 2.39
N GLU A 130 7.64 -9.66 3.44
CA GLU A 130 7.78 -10.26 4.76
C GLU A 130 6.41 -10.47 5.44
N PRO A 131 6.30 -11.51 6.30
CA PRO A 131 5.08 -11.74 7.07
C PRO A 131 4.72 -10.55 7.96
N ALA A 132 3.43 -10.40 8.25
CA ALA A 132 2.97 -9.39 9.20
C ALA A 132 3.65 -9.57 10.57
N GLY A 133 4.22 -8.49 11.08
CA GLY A 133 4.93 -8.41 12.35
C GLY A 133 4.69 -7.05 13.00
N ASP A 134 5.65 -6.59 13.79
CA ASP A 134 5.65 -5.27 14.43
C ASP A 134 6.49 -4.22 13.68
N THR A 135 6.87 -4.53 12.43
CA THR A 135 7.67 -3.64 11.58
C THR A 135 6.85 -2.44 11.12
N SER A 136 7.37 -1.25 11.40
CA SER A 136 6.89 0.04 10.89
C SER A 136 7.91 0.65 9.95
N PHE A 137 7.44 1.46 9.00
CA PHE A 137 8.30 2.20 8.08
C PHE A 137 8.20 3.69 8.40
N LEU A 138 9.35 4.30 8.66
CA LEU A 138 9.48 5.75 8.74
C LEU A 138 9.88 6.30 7.38
N ILE A 139 9.12 7.25 6.91
CA ILE A 139 9.40 8.03 5.71
C ILE A 139 9.76 9.44 6.16
N GLY A 140 10.98 9.87 5.88
CA GLY A 140 11.45 11.23 6.15
C GLY A 140 11.75 11.97 4.86
N SER A 141 11.41 13.25 4.80
CA SER A 141 11.84 14.14 3.74
C SER A 141 12.77 15.22 4.30
N SER A 142 13.80 15.57 3.54
CA SER A 142 14.69 16.68 3.88
C SER A 142 13.99 18.05 3.82
N GLU A 143 12.85 18.10 3.15
CA GLU A 143 12.02 19.30 3.02
C GLU A 143 10.58 18.98 3.48
N LYS A 144 9.90 19.98 4.09
CA LYS A 144 8.47 19.85 4.39
C LYS A 144 7.69 19.92 3.08
N THR A 145 7.11 18.80 2.69
CA THR A 145 6.44 18.63 1.39
C THR A 145 5.19 17.79 1.54
N ASP A 146 4.36 17.77 0.52
CA ASP A 146 3.24 16.85 0.41
C ASP A 146 3.80 15.46 0.05
N LEU A 147 4.07 14.66 1.08
CA LEU A 147 4.50 13.28 0.88
C LEU A 147 3.34 12.46 0.31
N GLN A 148 3.52 11.97 -0.90
CA GLN A 148 2.57 11.06 -1.53
C GLN A 148 3.06 9.62 -1.40
N VAL A 149 2.34 8.83 -0.63
CA VAL A 149 2.62 7.39 -0.46
C VAL A 149 1.59 6.59 -1.26
N SER A 150 2.06 5.73 -2.14
CA SER A 150 1.25 4.77 -2.90
C SER A 150 1.68 3.36 -2.53
N VAL A 151 0.71 2.52 -2.18
CA VAL A 151 0.94 1.10 -1.96
C VAL A 151 0.14 0.31 -2.98
N THR A 152 0.82 -0.57 -3.70
CA THR A 152 0.22 -1.47 -4.69
C THR A 152 0.42 -2.90 -4.23
N TRP A 153 -0.68 -3.62 -4.01
CA TRP A 153 -0.69 -5.06 -3.71
C TRP A 153 -1.08 -5.83 -4.97
N GLN A 154 -0.45 -6.97 -5.17
CA GLN A 154 -0.90 -7.94 -6.16
C GLN A 154 -2.22 -8.56 -5.68
N ASN A 155 -3.16 -8.68 -6.59
CA ASN A 155 -4.47 -9.24 -6.27
C ASN A 155 -4.69 -10.51 -7.09
N ASP A 156 -4.46 -11.66 -6.46
CA ASP A 156 -4.70 -12.97 -7.05
C ASP A 156 -6.17 -13.38 -7.04
N ALA A 157 -7.08 -12.45 -6.69
CA ALA A 157 -8.50 -12.72 -6.68
C ALA A 157 -9.00 -13.10 -8.08
N THR A 158 -9.64 -14.26 -8.18
CA THR A 158 -10.23 -14.76 -9.41
C THR A 158 -11.72 -15.01 -9.21
N ASN A 159 -12.50 -14.81 -10.27
CA ASN A 159 -13.91 -15.24 -10.25
C ASN A 159 -14.00 -16.77 -10.36
N ALA A 160 -13.96 -17.47 -9.22
CA ALA A 160 -13.94 -18.94 -9.14
C ALA A 160 -15.07 -19.63 -9.92
N TRP A 161 -16.20 -18.95 -10.09
CA TRP A 161 -17.37 -19.46 -10.84
C TRP A 161 -17.28 -19.23 -12.35
N SER A 162 -16.34 -18.45 -12.86
CA SER A 162 -16.22 -18.16 -14.30
C SER A 162 -16.00 -19.42 -15.13
N THR A 163 -15.04 -20.25 -14.77
CA THR A 163 -14.72 -21.50 -15.47
C THR A 163 -15.87 -22.54 -15.38
N PRO A 164 -16.42 -22.86 -14.19
CA PRO A 164 -17.58 -23.73 -14.08
C PRO A 164 -18.78 -23.27 -14.93
N LEU A 165 -19.09 -21.99 -14.97
CA LEU A 165 -20.21 -21.47 -15.77
C LEU A 165 -19.97 -21.63 -17.28
N ILE A 166 -18.75 -21.40 -17.76
CA ILE A 166 -18.39 -21.63 -19.17
C ILE A 166 -18.57 -23.12 -19.52
N VAL A 167 -18.04 -24.04 -18.70
CA VAL A 167 -18.12 -25.48 -18.93
C VAL A 167 -19.56 -25.95 -18.94
N ILE A 168 -20.36 -25.56 -17.94
CA ILE A 168 -21.77 -25.91 -17.87
C ILE A 168 -22.53 -25.35 -19.07
N GLY A 169 -22.22 -24.08 -19.45
CA GLY A 169 -22.80 -23.45 -20.64
C GLY A 169 -22.56 -24.25 -21.92
N LEU A 170 -21.33 -24.73 -22.11
CA LEU A 170 -20.96 -25.53 -23.28
C LEU A 170 -21.62 -26.92 -23.29
N ILE A 171 -21.82 -27.53 -22.14
CA ILE A 171 -22.49 -28.84 -22.04
C ILE A 171 -23.99 -28.72 -22.36
N LEU A 172 -24.62 -27.59 -22.10
CA LEU A 172 -26.06 -27.35 -22.31
C LEU A 172 -26.43 -26.85 -23.70
N ILE A 173 -25.45 -26.53 -24.56
CA ILE A 173 -25.65 -26.17 -25.96
C ILE A 173 -25.75 -27.43 -26.83
#